data_7a220b75d8eaecb775e20e2adde4c97b
#
_entry.id   7a220b75d8eaecb775e20e2adde4c97b
#
_cell.length_a   1.000
_cell.length_b   1.000
_cell.length_c   1.000
_cell.angle_alpha   90.00
_cell.angle_beta   90.00
_cell.angle_gamma   90.00
#
_symmetry.space_group_name_H-M   'P 1'
#
loop_
_entity.id
_entity.type
_entity.pdbx_description
1 polymer ?
#
loop_
_entity_poly.entity_id
_entity_poly.type
_entity_poly.pdbx_seq_one_letter_code
_entity_poly.pdbx_strand_id
1 'polypeptide(L)'
;MHATSSWQLPDGWVRISSQRWGPFVIRELVRRPDGQVVELTARRHRKGHGPAPADTVNPVKAHAVVWAPHDIGWWVGVLFIVGSACFAIGSAPMLSSVASPKFISLIYFIGSLFFTSAGYLQYLQAINARGTGEQPAIHRWFALPDSVGGWAAAVQLAGTVFFNVTTFAALHTGFTVHQQNLRIWSPDFFGSICFLIASWLAIEEIRAPDSRGRWRWHDIPWRIVWINMLGSIFFMASAIAAFIRPATDELLSASIANGGTFLGAVCFLWGAWLLLVELGTVTTYEPSVRSAQ
;
A
#
# COMPACT_ATOMS: atom_id res chain seq x y z
N MET A 1 -13.47 26.20 -12.11
CA MET A 1 -12.43 25.21 -12.46
C MET A 1 -11.16 25.65 -11.76
N HIS A 2 -10.87 25.14 -10.56
CA HIS A 2 -9.62 25.44 -9.87
C HIS A 2 -8.47 24.79 -10.62
N ALA A 3 -7.43 25.60 -10.89
CA ALA A 3 -6.21 25.15 -11.51
C ALA A 3 -5.65 23.95 -10.72
N THR A 4 -5.51 22.82 -11.40
CA THR A 4 -4.92 21.60 -10.88
C THR A 4 -3.53 21.91 -10.36
N SER A 5 -3.33 21.76 -9.04
CA SER A 5 -2.11 22.12 -8.35
C SER A 5 -0.91 21.35 -8.90
N SER A 6 -0.08 22.05 -9.68
CA SER A 6 1.33 21.69 -9.80
C SER A 6 1.98 21.85 -8.44
N TRP A 7 2.99 21.03 -8.11
CA TRP A 7 3.72 21.19 -6.85
C TRP A 7 4.34 22.60 -6.80
N GLN A 8 4.28 23.20 -5.60
CA GLN A 8 4.97 24.47 -5.37
C GLN A 8 6.47 24.21 -5.37
N LEU A 9 7.16 24.82 -6.32
CA LEU A 9 8.61 24.71 -6.43
C LEU A 9 9.26 25.82 -5.59
N PRO A 10 10.44 25.56 -5.00
CA PRO A 10 11.26 26.59 -4.37
C PRO A 10 11.63 27.70 -5.37
N ASP A 11 11.97 28.89 -4.85
CA ASP A 11 12.36 30.02 -5.66
C ASP A 11 13.58 29.69 -6.54
N GLY A 12 13.53 30.14 -7.78
CA GLY A 12 14.58 29.90 -8.76
C GLY A 12 14.56 28.53 -9.44
N TRP A 13 13.65 27.62 -9.06
CA TRP A 13 13.51 26.33 -9.74
C TRP A 13 12.64 26.48 -10.99
N VAL A 14 13.06 25.86 -12.10
CA VAL A 14 12.38 25.94 -13.40
C VAL A 14 11.83 24.57 -13.79
N ARG A 15 10.51 24.49 -14.02
CA ARG A 15 9.85 23.28 -14.50
C ARG A 15 10.20 23.02 -15.96
N ILE A 16 10.75 21.84 -16.26
CA ILE A 16 11.10 21.39 -17.62
C ILE A 16 9.94 20.61 -18.24
N SER A 17 9.39 19.65 -17.49
CA SER A 17 8.27 18.83 -17.95
C SER A 17 7.40 18.40 -16.80
N SER A 18 6.13 18.16 -17.08
CA SER A 18 5.15 17.66 -16.09
C SER A 18 4.33 16.54 -16.72
N GLN A 19 4.25 15.43 -16.03
CA GLN A 19 3.44 14.29 -16.39
C GLN A 19 2.25 14.18 -15.44
N ARG A 20 1.08 13.89 -16.01
CA ARG A 20 -0.18 13.83 -15.26
C ARG A 20 -0.95 12.55 -15.53
N TRP A 21 -1.75 12.15 -14.55
CA TRP A 21 -2.82 11.16 -14.66
C TRP A 21 -4.14 11.83 -14.28
N GLY A 22 -5.00 12.11 -15.27
CA GLY A 22 -6.17 12.94 -15.06
C GLY A 22 -5.79 14.32 -14.48
N PRO A 23 -6.41 14.75 -13.37
CA PRO A 23 -6.10 16.04 -12.74
C PRO A 23 -4.78 16.03 -11.93
N PHE A 24 -4.23 14.86 -11.64
CA PHE A 24 -3.10 14.70 -10.71
C PHE A 24 -1.74 14.71 -11.40
N VAL A 25 -0.77 15.41 -10.80
CA VAL A 25 0.64 15.35 -11.20
C VAL A 25 1.25 14.07 -10.65
N ILE A 26 1.92 13.28 -11.50
CA ILE A 26 2.59 12.03 -11.10
C ILE A 26 4.12 12.19 -11.14
N ARG A 27 4.65 13.06 -12.02
CA ARG A 27 6.09 13.27 -12.20
C ARG A 27 6.35 14.67 -12.75
N GLU A 28 7.40 15.34 -12.26
CA GLU A 28 7.95 16.58 -12.83
C GLU A 28 9.47 16.49 -12.94
N LEU A 29 10.01 16.97 -14.05
CA LEU A 29 11.43 17.25 -14.18
C LEU A 29 11.63 18.75 -13.97
N VAL A 30 12.56 19.09 -13.09
CA VAL A 30 12.81 20.47 -12.66
C VAL A 30 14.31 20.74 -12.73
N ARG A 31 14.69 21.95 -13.16
CA ARG A 31 16.06 22.43 -13.09
C ARG A 31 16.22 23.31 -11.88
N ARG A 32 17.22 23.02 -11.06
CA ARG A 32 17.64 23.84 -9.93
C ARG A 32 18.43 25.09 -10.40
N PRO A 33 18.59 26.10 -9.54
CA PRO A 33 19.42 27.28 -9.86
C PRO A 33 20.87 26.92 -10.17
N ASP A 34 21.41 25.85 -9.63
CA ASP A 34 22.77 25.33 -9.93
C ASP A 34 22.87 24.60 -11.28
N GLY A 35 21.78 24.54 -12.06
CA GLY A 35 21.71 23.88 -13.35
C GLY A 35 21.40 22.39 -13.28
N GLN A 36 21.41 21.76 -12.10
CA GLN A 36 21.13 20.33 -11.93
C GLN A 36 19.67 20.01 -12.26
N VAL A 37 19.43 18.95 -13.05
CA VAL A 37 18.09 18.45 -13.35
C VAL A 37 17.73 17.38 -12.34
N VAL A 38 16.60 17.58 -11.65
CA VAL A 38 16.07 16.65 -10.65
C VAL A 38 14.67 16.21 -11.00
N GLU A 39 14.31 15.02 -10.53
CA GLU A 39 13.01 14.41 -10.69
C GLU A 39 12.21 14.49 -9.38
N LEU A 40 11.00 15.00 -9.49
CA LEU A 40 9.98 14.95 -8.45
C LEU A 40 8.92 13.92 -8.86
N THR A 41 8.60 12.95 -7.99
CA THR A 41 7.54 11.98 -8.24
C THR A 41 6.48 12.07 -7.14
N ALA A 42 5.20 11.80 -7.48
CA ALA A 42 4.09 11.82 -6.54
C ALA A 42 4.34 10.89 -5.36
N ARG A 43 4.91 9.70 -5.60
CA ARG A 43 5.25 8.74 -4.55
C ARG A 43 6.29 9.28 -3.58
N ARG A 44 7.37 9.91 -4.05
CA ARG A 44 8.39 10.51 -3.19
C ARG A 44 7.83 11.69 -2.42
N HIS A 45 7.08 12.57 -3.09
CA HIS A 45 6.41 13.71 -2.46
C HIS A 45 5.48 13.27 -1.33
N ARG A 46 4.60 12.29 -1.58
CA ARG A 46 3.66 11.76 -0.59
C ARG A 46 4.37 11.17 0.64
N LYS A 47 5.55 10.60 0.47
CA LYS A 47 6.37 10.02 1.55
C LYS A 47 7.27 11.03 2.26
N GLY A 48 7.22 12.31 1.89
CA GLY A 48 8.10 13.35 2.46
C GLY A 48 9.54 13.23 1.99
N HIS A 49 9.79 12.55 0.86
CA HIS A 49 11.12 12.41 0.29
C HIS A 49 11.41 13.53 -0.71
N GLY A 50 12.60 14.08 -0.63
CA GLY A 50 13.06 15.12 -1.55
C GLY A 50 13.20 14.64 -2.99
N PRO A 51 13.53 15.58 -3.92
CA PRO A 51 13.78 15.27 -5.32
C PRO A 51 14.95 14.29 -5.46
N ALA A 52 14.94 13.50 -6.54
CA ALA A 52 16.05 12.65 -6.93
C ALA A 52 16.74 13.20 -8.18
N PRO A 53 18.07 13.03 -8.36
CA PRO A 53 18.70 13.37 -9.64
C PRO A 53 18.09 12.56 -10.77
N ALA A 54 17.87 13.21 -11.92
CA ALA A 54 17.26 12.57 -13.08
C ALA A 54 18.14 11.47 -13.70
N ASP A 55 19.46 11.55 -13.50
CA ASP A 55 20.46 10.70 -14.18
C ASP A 55 20.99 9.55 -13.31
N THR A 56 20.43 9.29 -12.13
CA THR A 56 20.94 8.23 -11.26
C THR A 56 20.51 6.84 -11.71
N VAL A 57 21.36 6.19 -12.50
CA VAL A 57 21.25 4.79 -12.92
C VAL A 57 21.88 3.82 -11.89
N ASN A 58 22.59 4.33 -10.88
CA ASN A 58 23.28 3.48 -9.92
C ASN A 58 22.32 2.91 -8.87
N PRO A 59 22.22 1.57 -8.77
CA PRO A 59 21.51 0.94 -7.67
C PRO A 59 22.27 1.25 -6.37
N VAL A 60 21.77 2.20 -5.59
CA VAL A 60 22.18 2.35 -4.20
C VAL A 60 21.95 1.00 -3.53
N LYS A 61 22.95 0.47 -2.80
CA LYS A 61 22.78 -0.76 -2.03
C LYS A 61 21.62 -0.57 -1.06
N ALA A 62 20.49 -1.17 -1.41
CA ALA A 62 19.27 -1.04 -0.66
C ALA A 62 19.31 -1.99 0.55
N HIS A 63 19.23 -1.46 1.76
CA HIS A 63 19.04 -2.25 2.97
C HIS A 63 17.71 -1.90 3.61
N ALA A 64 17.05 -2.89 4.21
CA ALA A 64 15.86 -2.62 5.00
C ALA A 64 16.24 -1.81 6.26
N VAL A 65 15.48 -0.74 6.52
CA VAL A 65 15.62 0.02 7.77
C VAL A 65 14.94 -0.76 8.89
N VAL A 66 15.73 -1.38 9.74
CA VAL A 66 15.25 -2.24 10.83
C VAL A 66 14.62 -1.41 11.96
N TRP A 67 15.13 -0.21 12.22
CA TRP A 67 14.68 0.63 13.33
C TRP A 67 14.68 2.12 12.97
N ALA A 68 13.48 2.68 12.80
CA ALA A 68 13.26 4.12 12.57
C ALA A 68 11.90 4.57 13.12
N PRO A 69 11.69 4.52 14.46
CA PRO A 69 10.37 4.82 15.06
C PRO A 69 9.93 6.30 14.90
N HIS A 70 10.82 7.17 14.44
CA HIS A 70 10.50 8.58 14.13
C HIS A 70 9.89 8.74 12.74
N ASP A 71 9.98 7.71 11.88
CA ASP A 71 9.47 7.74 10.52
C ASP A 71 8.12 7.03 10.43
N ILE A 72 7.09 7.74 9.95
CA ILE A 72 5.75 7.19 9.77
C ILE A 72 5.75 6.03 8.76
N GLY A 73 6.62 6.09 7.71
CA GLY A 73 6.77 5.04 6.71
C GLY A 73 7.31 3.74 7.30
N TRP A 74 8.14 3.83 8.35
CA TRP A 74 8.61 2.65 9.09
C TRP A 74 7.45 1.95 9.80
N TRP A 75 6.59 2.71 10.50
CA TRP A 75 5.40 2.16 11.16
C TRP A 75 4.43 1.54 10.15
N VAL A 76 4.23 2.18 9.01
CA VAL A 76 3.40 1.62 7.92
C VAL A 76 3.94 0.25 7.50
N GLY A 77 5.25 0.14 7.25
CA GLY A 77 5.88 -1.14 6.87
C GLY A 77 5.74 -2.20 7.96
N VAL A 78 6.09 -1.89 9.21
CA VAL A 78 6.04 -2.85 10.33
C VAL A 78 4.61 -3.34 10.61
N LEU A 79 3.64 -2.45 10.65
CA LEU A 79 2.25 -2.82 10.92
C LEU A 79 1.65 -3.68 9.79
N PHE A 80 1.97 -3.39 8.52
CA PHE A 80 1.60 -4.27 7.41
C PHE A 80 2.30 -5.63 7.48
N ILE A 81 3.58 -5.70 7.89
CA ILE A 81 4.27 -6.98 8.10
C ILE A 81 3.56 -7.82 9.16
N VAL A 82 3.27 -7.23 10.33
CA VAL A 82 2.60 -7.95 11.43
C VAL A 82 1.21 -8.40 11.02
N GLY A 83 0.42 -7.52 10.40
CA GLY A 83 -0.92 -7.85 9.91
C GLY A 83 -0.88 -8.97 8.86
N SER A 84 0.01 -8.88 7.87
CA SER A 84 0.18 -9.92 6.85
C SER A 84 0.63 -11.25 7.45
N ALA A 85 1.53 -11.23 8.43
CA ALA A 85 1.96 -12.44 9.11
C ALA A 85 0.78 -13.13 9.84
N CYS A 86 -0.09 -12.36 10.50
CA CYS A 86 -1.30 -12.91 11.11
C CYS A 86 -2.21 -13.60 10.07
N PHE A 87 -2.43 -12.96 8.91
CA PHE A 87 -3.24 -13.56 7.84
C PHE A 87 -2.58 -14.80 7.23
N ALA A 88 -1.26 -14.78 7.02
CA ALA A 88 -0.51 -15.94 6.53
C ALA A 88 -0.57 -17.10 7.52
N ILE A 89 -0.37 -16.84 8.82
CA ILE A 89 -0.46 -17.86 9.88
C ILE A 89 -1.88 -18.41 9.97
N GLY A 90 -2.90 -17.54 9.98
CA GLY A 90 -4.31 -17.95 10.10
C GLY A 90 -4.78 -18.81 8.95
N SER A 91 -4.25 -18.61 7.73
CA SER A 91 -4.59 -19.38 6.53
C SER A 91 -3.66 -20.56 6.24
N ALA A 92 -2.61 -20.75 7.06
CA ALA A 92 -1.67 -21.86 6.89
C ALA A 92 -2.37 -23.21 7.10
N PRO A 93 -2.25 -24.17 6.17
CA PRO A 93 -2.93 -25.48 6.27
C PRO A 93 -2.61 -26.24 7.57
N MET A 94 -1.38 -26.09 8.08
CA MET A 94 -0.95 -26.73 9.32
C MET A 94 -1.69 -26.18 10.54
N LEU A 95 -2.04 -24.89 10.58
CA LEU A 95 -2.75 -24.32 11.71
C LEU A 95 -4.19 -24.80 11.77
N SER A 96 -4.86 -24.94 10.63
CA SER A 96 -6.26 -25.40 10.56
C SER A 96 -6.45 -26.82 11.06
N SER A 97 -5.39 -27.64 11.11
CA SER A 97 -5.43 -29.02 11.63
C SER A 97 -5.27 -29.13 13.16
N VAL A 98 -4.69 -28.10 13.80
CA VAL A 98 -4.35 -28.16 15.23
C VAL A 98 -5.05 -27.07 16.08
N ALA A 99 -5.51 -25.98 15.47
CA ALA A 99 -6.13 -24.86 16.18
C ALA A 99 -7.66 -24.85 16.04
N SER A 100 -8.35 -24.35 17.08
CA SER A 100 -9.80 -24.16 17.01
C SER A 100 -10.18 -23.06 16.01
N PRO A 101 -11.35 -23.15 15.33
CA PRO A 101 -11.83 -22.10 14.42
C PRO A 101 -11.89 -20.71 15.06
N LYS A 102 -12.28 -20.65 16.35
CA LYS A 102 -12.35 -19.39 17.10
C LYS A 102 -10.97 -18.75 17.28
N PHE A 103 -9.94 -19.56 17.54
CA PHE A 103 -8.56 -19.08 17.66
C PHE A 103 -8.03 -18.54 16.32
N ILE A 104 -8.32 -19.22 15.22
CA ILE A 104 -7.97 -18.79 13.87
C ILE A 104 -8.67 -17.45 13.54
N SER A 105 -9.98 -17.33 13.84
CA SER A 105 -10.73 -16.09 13.63
C SER A 105 -10.15 -14.94 14.46
N LEU A 106 -9.67 -15.20 15.69
CA LEU A 106 -9.01 -14.19 16.52
C LEU A 106 -7.70 -13.70 15.90
N ILE A 107 -6.89 -14.61 15.33
CA ILE A 107 -5.64 -14.23 14.62
C ILE A 107 -5.97 -13.32 13.43
N TYR A 108 -6.98 -13.66 12.64
CA TYR A 108 -7.40 -12.81 11.52
C TYR A 108 -7.90 -11.43 11.99
N PHE A 109 -8.68 -11.39 13.06
CA PHE A 109 -9.17 -10.13 13.62
C PHE A 109 -8.02 -9.24 14.12
N ILE A 110 -7.07 -9.80 14.87
CA ILE A 110 -5.87 -9.08 15.30
C ILE A 110 -5.09 -8.57 14.08
N GLY A 111 -4.89 -9.41 13.08
CA GLY A 111 -4.22 -9.04 11.83
C GLY A 111 -4.91 -7.88 11.11
N SER A 112 -6.25 -7.89 11.05
CA SER A 112 -7.03 -6.83 10.40
C SER A 112 -6.90 -5.47 11.12
N LEU A 113 -6.76 -5.45 12.45
CA LEU A 113 -6.49 -4.22 13.20
C LEU A 113 -5.12 -3.62 12.85
N PHE A 114 -4.09 -4.45 12.70
CA PHE A 114 -2.77 -4.00 12.24
C PHE A 114 -2.82 -3.47 10.81
N PHE A 115 -3.55 -4.13 9.91
CA PHE A 115 -3.77 -3.65 8.54
C PHE A 115 -4.45 -2.28 8.51
N THR A 116 -5.49 -2.10 9.32
CA THR A 116 -6.22 -0.82 9.39
C THR A 116 -5.35 0.28 9.97
N SER A 117 -4.58 -0.01 11.02
CA SER A 117 -3.62 0.95 11.59
C SER A 117 -2.58 1.37 10.56
N ALA A 118 -2.00 0.42 9.81
CA ALA A 118 -1.05 0.70 8.73
C ALA A 118 -1.68 1.52 7.61
N GLY A 119 -2.87 1.14 7.15
CA GLY A 119 -3.63 1.84 6.11
C GLY A 119 -3.98 3.27 6.52
N TYR A 120 -4.36 3.48 7.77
CA TYR A 120 -4.64 4.82 8.29
C TYR A 120 -3.38 5.69 8.36
N LEU A 121 -2.25 5.16 8.85
CA LEU A 121 -0.99 5.90 8.84
C LEU A 121 -0.55 6.24 7.41
N GLN A 122 -0.70 5.33 6.46
CA GLN A 122 -0.40 5.57 5.05
C GLN A 122 -1.31 6.67 4.45
N TYR A 123 -2.58 6.67 4.81
CA TYR A 123 -3.52 7.72 4.42
C TYR A 123 -3.14 9.07 5.04
N LEU A 124 -2.83 9.11 6.36
CA LEU A 124 -2.36 10.32 7.03
C LEU A 124 -1.09 10.88 6.40
N GLN A 125 -0.12 10.01 6.07
CA GLN A 125 1.09 10.40 5.36
C GLN A 125 0.76 11.09 4.03
N ALA A 126 -0.20 10.54 3.26
CA ALA A 126 -0.58 11.07 1.97
C ALA A 126 -1.28 12.42 2.04
N ILE A 127 -2.25 12.61 2.95
CA ILE A 127 -3.02 13.87 3.06
C ILE A 127 -2.26 15.00 3.77
N ASN A 128 -1.14 14.69 4.42
CA ASN A 128 -0.29 15.67 5.11
C ASN A 128 1.03 15.92 4.36
N ALA A 129 1.23 15.33 3.17
CA ALA A 129 2.40 15.58 2.35
C ALA A 129 2.50 17.08 1.99
N ARG A 130 3.61 17.72 2.32
CA ARG A 130 3.88 19.14 2.05
C ARG A 130 5.33 19.33 1.63
N GLY A 131 5.54 20.28 0.70
CA GLY A 131 6.88 20.70 0.30
C GLY A 131 7.71 19.61 -0.37
N THR A 132 9.00 19.87 -0.49
CA THR A 132 9.99 19.00 -1.10
C THR A 132 11.00 18.55 -0.05
N GLY A 133 10.85 17.34 0.49
CA GLY A 133 11.86 16.73 1.35
C GLY A 133 11.66 16.91 2.87
N GLU A 134 10.48 17.32 3.33
CA GLU A 134 10.14 17.34 4.74
C GLU A 134 9.24 16.16 5.10
N GLN A 135 9.52 15.53 6.25
CA GLN A 135 8.62 14.52 6.81
C GLN A 135 7.25 15.15 7.10
N PRO A 136 6.14 14.50 6.69
CA PRO A 136 4.82 15.07 6.88
C PRO A 136 4.48 15.19 8.37
N ALA A 137 4.47 16.42 8.90
CA ALA A 137 3.88 16.66 10.19
C ALA A 137 2.36 16.49 10.10
N ILE A 138 1.77 15.72 11.01
CA ILE A 138 0.33 15.42 10.99
C ILE A 138 -0.42 16.65 11.50
N HIS A 139 -1.07 17.36 10.58
CA HIS A 139 -1.95 18.50 10.86
C HIS A 139 -3.42 18.19 10.52
N ARG A 140 -3.65 17.23 9.60
CA ARG A 140 -4.98 16.83 9.16
C ARG A 140 -5.19 15.36 9.48
N TRP A 141 -6.30 15.07 10.15
CA TRP A 141 -6.72 13.70 10.47
C TRP A 141 -7.64 13.11 9.40
N PHE A 142 -8.34 13.99 8.68
CA PHE A 142 -9.19 13.65 7.53
C PHE A 142 -9.14 14.79 6.51
N ALA A 143 -8.94 14.42 5.24
CA ALA A 143 -9.05 15.32 4.10
C ALA A 143 -9.28 14.52 2.82
N LEU A 144 -9.86 15.13 1.81
CA LEU A 144 -9.90 14.51 0.47
C LEU A 144 -8.47 14.49 -0.09
N PRO A 145 -8.03 13.33 -0.62
CA PRO A 145 -6.72 13.23 -1.24
C PRO A 145 -6.60 14.11 -2.49
N ASP A 146 -5.44 14.71 -2.66
CA ASP A 146 -5.08 15.58 -3.79
C ASP A 146 -4.13 14.89 -4.79
N SER A 147 -3.86 13.61 -4.59
CA SER A 147 -2.96 12.79 -5.41
C SER A 147 -3.51 11.40 -5.67
N VAL A 148 -3.05 10.76 -6.75
CA VAL A 148 -3.41 9.38 -7.09
C VAL A 148 -3.05 8.42 -5.97
N GLY A 149 -1.82 8.56 -5.41
CA GLY A 149 -1.38 7.72 -4.30
C GLY A 149 -2.15 7.98 -2.99
N GLY A 150 -2.64 9.21 -2.79
CA GLY A 150 -3.55 9.53 -1.69
C GLY A 150 -4.90 8.81 -1.84
N TRP A 151 -5.48 8.79 -3.02
CA TRP A 151 -6.68 8.01 -3.31
C TRP A 151 -6.45 6.51 -3.19
N ALA A 152 -5.29 6.00 -3.64
CA ALA A 152 -4.92 4.61 -3.41
C ALA A 152 -4.92 4.26 -1.92
N ALA A 153 -4.32 5.11 -1.07
CA ALA A 153 -4.29 4.92 0.37
C ALA A 153 -5.69 5.00 1.01
N ALA A 154 -6.54 5.94 0.57
CA ALA A 154 -7.91 6.07 1.07
C ALA A 154 -8.79 4.85 0.73
N VAL A 155 -8.72 4.36 -0.51
CA VAL A 155 -9.45 3.18 -0.96
C VAL A 155 -8.92 1.92 -0.27
N GLN A 156 -7.61 1.80 -0.09
CA GLN A 156 -7.01 0.69 0.67
C GLN A 156 -7.48 0.71 2.14
N LEU A 157 -7.51 1.88 2.77
CA LEU A 157 -8.04 2.03 4.14
C LEU A 157 -9.51 1.58 4.22
N ALA A 158 -10.36 1.98 3.27
CA ALA A 158 -11.74 1.49 3.22
C ALA A 158 -11.79 -0.05 3.12
N GLY A 159 -10.94 -0.66 2.30
CA GLY A 159 -10.81 -2.12 2.21
C GLY A 159 -10.43 -2.77 3.53
N THR A 160 -9.50 -2.17 4.30
CA THR A 160 -9.12 -2.71 5.62
C THR A 160 -10.26 -2.61 6.64
N VAL A 161 -11.10 -1.57 6.56
CA VAL A 161 -12.31 -1.46 7.41
C VAL A 161 -13.30 -2.58 7.09
N PHE A 162 -13.52 -2.89 5.82
CA PHE A 162 -14.34 -4.04 5.42
C PHE A 162 -13.76 -5.35 5.99
N PHE A 163 -12.45 -5.55 5.97
CA PHE A 163 -11.81 -6.72 6.57
C PHE A 163 -11.96 -6.75 8.09
N ASN A 164 -11.96 -5.61 8.79
CA ASN A 164 -12.29 -5.59 10.22
C ASN A 164 -13.72 -6.06 10.47
N VAL A 165 -14.69 -5.62 9.66
CA VAL A 165 -16.09 -6.07 9.78
C VAL A 165 -16.18 -7.58 9.56
N THR A 166 -15.56 -8.12 8.51
CA THR A 166 -15.51 -9.55 8.21
C THR A 166 -14.91 -10.36 9.35
N THR A 167 -13.71 -10.00 9.78
CA THR A 167 -12.97 -10.78 10.78
C THR A 167 -13.59 -10.66 12.16
N PHE A 168 -14.17 -9.51 12.52
CA PHE A 168 -14.96 -9.36 13.74
C PHE A 168 -16.21 -10.22 13.71
N ALA A 169 -16.96 -10.21 12.60
CA ALA A 169 -18.16 -11.05 12.43
C ALA A 169 -17.82 -12.56 12.52
N ALA A 170 -16.66 -12.96 12.01
CA ALA A 170 -16.19 -14.35 12.05
C ALA A 170 -15.85 -14.85 13.47
N LEU A 171 -15.75 -13.98 14.48
CA LEU A 171 -15.65 -14.39 15.90
C LEU A 171 -16.96 -14.94 16.44
N HIS A 172 -18.08 -14.66 15.78
CA HIS A 172 -19.40 -15.11 16.21
C HIS A 172 -19.70 -16.48 15.60
N THR A 173 -20.12 -17.45 16.45
CA THR A 173 -20.38 -18.85 16.09
C THR A 173 -21.86 -19.11 16.03
N GLY A 174 -22.66 -18.81 15.27
CA GLY A 174 -24.12 -19.07 15.32
C GLY A 174 -24.89 -18.42 14.18
N PHE A 175 -24.17 -17.90 13.18
CA PHE A 175 -24.78 -17.35 12.00
C PHE A 175 -25.33 -18.45 11.08
N THR A 176 -26.54 -18.24 10.58
CA THR A 176 -27.07 -19.01 9.45
C THR A 176 -26.24 -18.74 8.20
N VAL A 177 -26.31 -19.61 7.18
CA VAL A 177 -25.59 -19.41 5.90
C VAL A 177 -25.88 -18.04 5.30
N HIS A 178 -27.14 -17.60 5.30
CA HIS A 178 -27.50 -16.28 4.82
C HIS A 178 -26.80 -15.15 5.61
N GLN A 179 -26.74 -15.27 6.93
CA GLN A 179 -26.05 -14.31 7.77
C GLN A 179 -24.53 -14.33 7.59
N GLN A 180 -23.94 -15.52 7.37
CA GLN A 180 -22.52 -15.65 7.05
C GLN A 180 -22.19 -14.95 5.72
N ASN A 181 -22.98 -15.20 4.69
CA ASN A 181 -22.77 -14.54 3.39
C ASN A 181 -22.98 -13.01 3.47
N LEU A 182 -23.91 -12.54 4.31
CA LEU A 182 -24.16 -11.10 4.43
C LEU A 182 -23.10 -10.40 5.30
N ARG A 183 -22.69 -11.01 6.44
CA ARG A 183 -21.87 -10.33 7.47
C ARG A 183 -20.39 -10.66 7.39
N ILE A 184 -20.02 -11.79 6.78
CA ILE A 184 -18.62 -12.23 6.63
C ILE A 184 -18.21 -12.12 5.17
N TRP A 185 -18.86 -12.88 4.28
CA TRP A 185 -18.46 -12.93 2.87
C TRP A 185 -18.62 -11.58 2.14
N SER A 186 -19.75 -10.90 2.29
CA SER A 186 -20.02 -9.67 1.55
C SER A 186 -19.01 -8.55 1.87
N PRO A 187 -18.68 -8.24 3.15
CA PRO A 187 -17.63 -7.26 3.44
C PRO A 187 -16.24 -7.74 2.96
N ASP A 188 -15.91 -9.03 3.04
CA ASP A 188 -14.66 -9.58 2.52
C ASP A 188 -14.51 -9.34 1.02
N PHE A 189 -15.58 -9.60 0.27
CA PHE A 189 -15.63 -9.38 -1.17
C PHE A 189 -15.45 -7.90 -1.54
N PHE A 190 -16.18 -6.98 -0.88
CA PHE A 190 -16.02 -5.55 -1.11
C PHE A 190 -14.64 -5.02 -0.67
N GLY A 191 -14.10 -5.55 0.42
CA GLY A 191 -12.73 -5.27 0.85
C GLY A 191 -11.71 -5.65 -0.21
N SER A 192 -11.87 -6.83 -0.80
CA SER A 192 -11.00 -7.31 -1.89
C SER A 192 -11.09 -6.46 -3.16
N ILE A 193 -12.29 -5.96 -3.52
CA ILE A 193 -12.46 -4.96 -4.60
C ILE A 193 -11.67 -3.69 -4.28
N CYS A 194 -11.78 -3.17 -3.07
CA CYS A 194 -11.03 -1.98 -2.65
C CYS A 194 -9.52 -2.20 -2.79
N PHE A 195 -8.99 -3.36 -2.41
CA PHE A 195 -7.57 -3.68 -2.56
C PHE A 195 -7.13 -3.75 -4.01
N LEU A 196 -7.94 -4.31 -4.92
CA LEU A 196 -7.67 -4.29 -6.36
C LEU A 196 -7.61 -2.86 -6.92
N ILE A 197 -8.60 -2.03 -6.58
CA ILE A 197 -8.65 -0.63 -7.02
C ILE A 197 -7.46 0.15 -6.46
N ALA A 198 -7.14 -0.01 -5.17
CA ALA A 198 -6.01 0.65 -4.54
C ALA A 198 -4.67 0.26 -5.19
N SER A 199 -4.48 -1.03 -5.47
CA SER A 199 -3.29 -1.54 -6.15
C SER A 199 -3.17 -1.03 -7.58
N TRP A 200 -4.28 -0.92 -8.31
CA TRP A 200 -4.29 -0.31 -9.65
C TRP A 200 -3.91 1.17 -9.61
N LEU A 201 -4.50 1.96 -8.68
CA LEU A 201 -4.13 3.37 -8.50
C LEU A 201 -2.65 3.53 -8.11
N ALA A 202 -2.11 2.63 -7.30
CA ALA A 202 -0.68 2.65 -6.94
C ALA A 202 0.24 2.37 -8.16
N ILE A 203 -0.19 1.53 -9.10
CA ILE A 203 0.52 1.32 -10.37
C ILE A 203 0.47 2.58 -11.22
N GLU A 204 -0.69 3.25 -11.32
CA GLU A 204 -0.83 4.50 -12.08
C GLU A 204 0.02 5.63 -11.48
N GLU A 205 0.20 5.68 -10.15
CA GLU A 205 1.07 6.65 -9.47
C GLU A 205 2.54 6.59 -9.96
N ILE A 206 3.03 5.39 -10.30
CA ILE A 206 4.43 5.19 -10.70
C ILE A 206 4.64 5.00 -12.21
N ARG A 207 3.56 5.06 -13.00
CA ARG A 207 3.63 4.86 -14.44
C ARG A 207 4.39 6.00 -15.12
N ALA A 208 5.50 5.69 -15.78
CA ALA A 208 6.25 6.63 -16.61
C ALA A 208 5.89 6.45 -18.10
N PRO A 209 5.80 7.53 -18.91
CA PRO A 209 5.41 7.44 -20.33
C PRO A 209 6.35 6.59 -21.17
N ASP A 210 7.65 6.67 -20.85
CA ASP A 210 8.72 5.98 -21.60
C ASP A 210 8.84 4.49 -21.23
N SER A 211 8.05 4.02 -20.26
CA SER A 211 8.13 2.65 -19.76
C SER A 211 7.16 1.69 -20.45
N ARG A 212 6.64 2.00 -21.65
CA ARG A 212 5.77 1.08 -22.41
C ARG A 212 6.44 -0.27 -22.56
N GLY A 213 5.99 -1.26 -21.75
CA GLY A 213 6.42 -2.65 -21.83
C GLY A 213 7.79 -3.00 -21.22
N ARG A 214 8.50 -2.08 -20.60
CA ARG A 214 9.77 -2.43 -19.90
C ARG A 214 9.49 -2.83 -18.45
N TRP A 215 9.76 -4.08 -18.14
CA TRP A 215 9.74 -4.60 -16.77
C TRP A 215 10.88 -4.00 -15.96
N ARG A 216 10.55 -3.23 -14.91
CA ARG A 216 11.51 -2.49 -14.08
C ARG A 216 11.80 -3.23 -12.76
N TRP A 217 12.19 -4.51 -12.85
CA TRP A 217 12.43 -5.34 -11.66
C TRP A 217 13.55 -4.82 -10.74
N HIS A 218 14.44 -3.97 -11.22
CA HIS A 218 15.46 -3.33 -10.39
C HIS A 218 14.91 -2.16 -9.56
N ASP A 219 13.73 -1.67 -9.89
CA ASP A 219 13.07 -0.55 -9.21
C ASP A 219 12.20 -1.07 -8.07
N ILE A 220 12.54 -0.66 -6.82
CA ILE A 220 11.83 -1.10 -5.61
C ILE A 220 10.35 -0.67 -5.62
N PRO A 221 9.98 0.60 -5.94
CA PRO A 221 8.59 1.00 -6.08
C PRO A 221 7.80 0.13 -7.05
N TRP A 222 8.40 -0.24 -8.18
CA TRP A 222 7.78 -1.13 -9.17
C TRP A 222 7.48 -2.51 -8.59
N ARG A 223 8.44 -3.12 -7.89
CA ARG A 223 8.25 -4.43 -7.24
C ARG A 223 7.13 -4.38 -6.21
N ILE A 224 7.09 -3.31 -5.37
CA ILE A 224 6.06 -3.15 -4.33
C ILE A 224 4.66 -3.15 -4.95
N VAL A 225 4.40 -2.32 -5.95
CA VAL A 225 3.04 -2.19 -6.50
C VAL A 225 2.58 -3.45 -7.22
N TRP A 226 3.47 -4.15 -7.93
CA TRP A 226 3.11 -5.39 -8.62
C TRP A 226 2.93 -6.58 -7.68
N ILE A 227 3.75 -6.70 -6.63
CA ILE A 227 3.56 -7.71 -5.59
C ILE A 227 2.25 -7.47 -4.84
N ASN A 228 1.91 -6.22 -4.51
CA ASN A 228 0.64 -5.89 -3.88
C ASN A 228 -0.55 -6.14 -4.81
N MET A 229 -0.43 -5.85 -6.11
CA MET A 229 -1.47 -6.21 -7.09
C MET A 229 -1.69 -7.72 -7.14
N LEU A 230 -0.62 -8.51 -7.19
CA LEU A 230 -0.71 -9.97 -7.15
C LEU A 230 -1.38 -10.45 -5.86
N GLY A 231 -1.03 -9.87 -4.72
CA GLY A 231 -1.68 -10.14 -3.43
C GLY A 231 -3.18 -9.82 -3.45
N SER A 232 -3.56 -8.69 -4.06
CA SER A 232 -4.97 -8.29 -4.22
C SER A 232 -5.75 -9.25 -5.11
N ILE A 233 -5.12 -9.77 -6.17
CA ILE A 233 -5.72 -10.79 -7.05
C ILE A 233 -5.96 -12.08 -6.25
N PHE A 234 -5.00 -12.53 -5.44
CA PHE A 234 -5.16 -13.71 -4.60
C PHE A 234 -6.25 -13.52 -3.54
N PHE A 235 -6.35 -12.34 -2.90
CA PHE A 235 -7.43 -12.06 -1.96
C PHE A 235 -8.79 -12.04 -2.67
N MET A 236 -8.90 -11.50 -3.86
CA MET A 236 -10.15 -11.55 -4.65
C MET A 236 -10.52 -12.99 -5.01
N ALA A 237 -9.57 -13.82 -5.45
CA ALA A 237 -9.83 -15.23 -5.74
C ALA A 237 -10.28 -15.99 -4.48
N SER A 238 -9.65 -15.68 -3.33
CA SER A 238 -10.06 -16.20 -2.02
C SER A 238 -11.48 -15.79 -1.67
N ALA A 239 -11.81 -14.50 -1.77
CA ALA A 239 -13.13 -13.97 -1.46
C ALA A 239 -14.23 -14.60 -2.33
N ILE A 240 -14.00 -14.75 -3.63
CA ILE A 240 -14.94 -15.44 -4.52
C ILE A 240 -15.15 -16.89 -4.06
N ALA A 241 -14.08 -17.60 -3.74
CA ALA A 241 -14.12 -19.01 -3.33
C ALA A 241 -14.73 -19.23 -1.94
N ALA A 242 -14.74 -18.20 -1.10
CA ALA A 242 -15.29 -18.25 0.26
C ALA A 242 -16.82 -18.06 0.31
N PHE A 243 -17.50 -17.86 -0.83
CA PHE A 243 -18.96 -17.80 -0.86
C PHE A 243 -19.56 -19.15 -0.45
N ILE A 244 -20.51 -19.13 0.50
CA ILE A 244 -21.21 -20.33 0.94
C ILE A 244 -22.47 -20.53 0.09
N ARG A 245 -22.55 -21.68 -0.59
CA ARG A 245 -23.69 -22.04 -1.41
C ARG A 245 -24.90 -22.38 -0.53
N PRO A 246 -26.03 -21.66 -0.66
CA PRO A 246 -27.22 -21.93 0.18
C PRO A 246 -27.85 -23.31 -0.01
N ALA A 247 -27.54 -23.98 -1.12
CA ALA A 247 -28.10 -25.30 -1.43
C ALA A 247 -27.34 -26.46 -0.74
N THR A 248 -26.07 -26.27 -0.37
CA THR A 248 -25.22 -27.33 0.16
C THR A 248 -24.57 -26.96 1.50
N ASP A 249 -24.71 -25.70 1.93
CA ASP A 249 -24.04 -25.13 3.11
C ASP A 249 -22.50 -25.23 3.05
N GLU A 250 -21.93 -25.36 1.84
CA GLU A 250 -20.49 -25.50 1.62
C GLU A 250 -19.91 -24.29 0.89
N LEU A 251 -18.64 -23.97 1.17
CA LEU A 251 -17.87 -23.01 0.41
C LEU A 251 -17.80 -23.41 -1.07
N LEU A 252 -17.69 -22.43 -1.96
CA LEU A 252 -17.39 -22.71 -3.38
C LEU A 252 -16.11 -23.55 -3.52
N SER A 253 -15.03 -23.17 -2.80
CA SER A 253 -13.80 -23.96 -2.71
C SER A 253 -13.00 -23.57 -1.47
N ALA A 254 -12.95 -24.42 -0.47
CA ALA A 254 -12.15 -24.19 0.74
C ALA A 254 -10.64 -24.08 0.43
N SER A 255 -10.15 -24.87 -0.51
CA SER A 255 -8.73 -24.85 -0.90
C SER A 255 -8.32 -23.54 -1.54
N ILE A 256 -9.15 -22.99 -2.45
CA ILE A 256 -8.88 -21.69 -3.09
C ILE A 256 -9.07 -20.56 -2.08
N ALA A 257 -10.07 -20.63 -1.21
CA ALA A 257 -10.30 -19.63 -0.18
C ALA A 257 -9.07 -19.52 0.75
N ASN A 258 -8.63 -20.61 1.34
CA ASN A 258 -7.47 -20.61 2.25
C ASN A 258 -6.15 -20.34 1.50
N GLY A 259 -5.93 -21.00 0.36
CA GLY A 259 -4.72 -20.81 -0.45
C GLY A 259 -4.58 -19.40 -1.00
N GLY A 260 -5.69 -18.80 -1.44
CA GLY A 260 -5.73 -17.41 -1.92
C GLY A 260 -5.41 -16.41 -0.79
N THR A 261 -6.00 -16.61 0.41
CA THR A 261 -5.67 -15.79 1.58
C THR A 261 -4.18 -15.92 1.94
N PHE A 262 -3.65 -17.15 1.98
CA PHE A 262 -2.23 -17.39 2.30
C PHE A 262 -1.29 -16.70 1.31
N LEU A 263 -1.46 -16.96 0.01
CA LEU A 263 -0.61 -16.37 -1.04
C LEU A 263 -0.75 -14.85 -1.08
N GLY A 264 -1.96 -14.32 -0.92
CA GLY A 264 -2.20 -12.88 -0.82
C GLY A 264 -1.47 -12.27 0.36
N ALA A 265 -1.57 -12.89 1.54
CA ALA A 265 -0.87 -12.42 2.73
C ALA A 265 0.65 -12.46 2.58
N VAL A 266 1.22 -13.50 1.96
CA VAL A 266 2.66 -13.58 1.67
C VAL A 266 3.09 -12.47 0.71
N CYS A 267 2.31 -12.17 -0.31
CA CYS A 267 2.58 -11.04 -1.22
C CYS A 267 2.59 -9.71 -0.47
N PHE A 268 1.58 -9.43 0.37
CA PHE A 268 1.53 -8.19 1.16
C PHE A 268 2.65 -8.11 2.20
N LEU A 269 3.03 -9.23 2.81
CA LEU A 269 4.17 -9.30 3.73
C LEU A 269 5.47 -8.92 3.01
N TRP A 270 5.70 -9.47 1.82
CA TRP A 270 6.87 -9.12 1.01
C TRP A 270 6.82 -7.67 0.54
N GLY A 271 5.66 -7.19 0.07
CA GLY A 271 5.48 -5.78 -0.28
C GLY A 271 5.78 -4.84 0.88
N ALA A 272 5.32 -5.18 2.09
CA ALA A 272 5.58 -4.41 3.30
C ALA A 272 7.06 -4.43 3.71
N TRP A 273 7.75 -5.57 3.57
CA TRP A 273 9.20 -5.63 3.76
C TRP A 273 9.94 -4.72 2.78
N LEU A 274 9.53 -4.70 1.51
CA LEU A 274 10.11 -3.81 0.50
C LEU A 274 9.86 -2.32 0.81
N LEU A 275 8.81 -1.95 1.57
CA LEU A 275 8.65 -0.56 2.04
C LEU A 275 9.79 -0.14 2.97
N LEU A 276 10.25 -1.05 3.86
CA LEU A 276 11.41 -0.79 4.73
C LEU A 276 12.72 -0.69 3.93
N VAL A 277 12.84 -1.46 2.85
CA VAL A 277 13.98 -1.37 1.93
C VAL A 277 13.94 -0.05 1.14
N GLU A 278 12.76 0.37 0.66
CA GLU A 278 12.57 1.65 -0.02
C GLU A 278 12.95 2.82 0.89
N LEU A 279 12.58 2.76 2.18
CA LEU A 279 12.97 3.77 3.17
C LEU A 279 14.50 3.86 3.31
N GLY A 280 15.21 2.74 3.32
CA GLY A 280 16.67 2.69 3.39
C GLY A 280 17.37 3.31 2.18
N THR A 281 16.77 3.25 1.00
CA THR A 281 17.35 3.89 -0.20
C THR A 281 17.30 5.41 -0.12
N VAL A 282 16.29 5.96 0.54
CA VAL A 282 16.11 7.42 0.67
C VAL A 282 17.06 8.00 1.71
N THR A 283 17.19 7.37 2.88
CA THR A 283 18.10 7.82 3.95
C THR A 283 19.55 7.83 3.53
N THR A 284 19.95 6.97 2.59
CA THR A 284 21.31 6.94 2.04
C THR A 284 21.56 8.11 1.06
N TYR A 285 20.51 8.66 0.47
CA TYR A 285 20.58 9.69 -0.57
C TYR A 285 20.60 11.13 -0.01
N GLU A 286 19.84 11.39 1.07
CA GLU A 286 19.75 12.72 1.68
C GLU A 286 21.05 13.27 2.27
N PRO A 287 21.95 12.49 2.89
CA PRO A 287 23.22 13.01 3.41
C PRO A 287 24.14 13.59 2.34
N SER A 288 24.11 13.02 1.13
CA SER A 288 24.96 13.52 0.02
C SER A 288 24.49 14.87 -0.54
N VAL A 289 23.21 15.19 -0.39
CA VAL A 289 22.65 16.48 -0.84
C VAL A 289 22.84 17.57 0.21
N ARG A 290 22.79 17.23 1.53
CA ARG A 290 23.01 18.18 2.61
C ARG A 290 24.48 18.57 2.80
N SER A 291 25.42 17.72 2.41
CA SER A 291 26.86 18.01 2.47
C SER A 291 27.37 18.86 1.30
N ALA A 292 26.51 19.15 0.29
CA ALA A 292 26.83 19.97 -0.87
C ALA A 292 26.19 21.38 -0.82
N GLN A 293 25.52 21.74 0.29
CA GLN A 293 25.04 23.09 0.61
C GLN A 293 25.93 23.71 1.69
#